data_10949cc0e0c8f39e407fd5f837ac3255
#
_entry.id   10949cc0e0c8f39e407fd5f837ac3255
#
_cell.length_a   1.000
_cell.length_b   1.000
_cell.length_c   1.000
_cell.angle_alpha   90.00
_cell.angle_beta   90.00
_cell.angle_gamma   90.00
#
_symmetry.space_group_name_H-M   'P 1'
#
loop_
_entity.id
_entity.type
_entity.pdbx_description
1 polymer ?
#
loop_
_entity_poly.entity_id
_entity_poly.type
_entity_poly.pdbx_seq_one_letter_code
_entity_poly.pdbx_strand_id
1 'polypeptide(L)'
;KNVVKGYAESSVYGGYTANSEFEFLTGCTKTFLPGNPYLQYIDDYLPSVISNIKSQKGYGEAVAVHPYNPSGYNRNRVYPLLHFDRFLSIDDFKNPLLIRDYISDKSDYEKIIDLYKNKKKDKSLCVFNVTMQNHNPYNFDYVGDVKVTDFSVSSQVEQYLSLMRKSDDALKELITYFKKSDEPAIILVFGDHQPHLPDSFYEKLFGKNPVQFSREDSMKEHLIPFMIWANYDIGEENIERTSINYLSSLLLEKAGLKMSDYNRYLLELYKEIPSLSATGFYDKNGVLHDNKESTGKYAEMLKEYEMIQYNYLFDKDNRLDKHYNVMK
;
A
#
# COMPACT_ATOMS: atom_id res chain seq x y z
N LYS A 1 21.07 9.35 6.78
CA LYS A 1 20.38 8.04 6.78
C LYS A 1 18.88 8.28 6.74
N ASN A 2 18.27 8.04 5.59
CA ASN A 2 16.92 8.52 5.36
C ASN A 2 16.08 7.60 4.46
N VAL A 3 16.43 6.31 4.38
CA VAL A 3 15.72 5.31 3.57
C VAL A 3 15.56 4.01 4.35
N VAL A 4 14.31 3.57 4.47
CA VAL A 4 13.94 2.20 4.85
C VAL A 4 13.29 1.57 3.63
N LYS A 5 13.74 0.40 3.22
CA LYS A 5 13.23 -0.27 2.01
C LYS A 5 13.17 -1.77 2.21
N GLY A 6 12.45 -2.44 1.36
CA GLY A 6 12.35 -3.89 1.40
C GLY A 6 11.19 -4.44 0.58
N TYR A 7 10.68 -5.57 1.03
CA TYR A 7 9.57 -6.25 0.37
C TYR A 7 8.41 -6.48 1.33
N ALA A 8 7.20 -6.33 0.82
CA ALA A 8 5.97 -6.62 1.55
C ALA A 8 5.13 -7.66 0.81
N GLU A 9 4.47 -8.52 1.56
CA GLU A 9 3.47 -9.43 1.01
C GLU A 9 2.16 -8.67 0.78
N SER A 10 1.60 -8.78 -0.42
CA SER A 10 0.24 -8.38 -0.75
C SER A 10 -0.69 -9.58 -0.61
N SER A 11 -1.89 -9.38 -0.08
CA SER A 11 -2.92 -10.43 -0.02
C SER A 11 -3.62 -10.66 -1.35
N VAL A 12 -3.27 -9.91 -2.40
CA VAL A 12 -3.90 -9.99 -3.72
C VAL A 12 -2.86 -10.02 -4.84
N TYR A 13 -3.27 -10.60 -5.97
CA TYR A 13 -2.46 -10.77 -7.16
C TYR A 13 -3.26 -10.37 -8.41
N GLY A 14 -2.64 -9.68 -9.35
CA GLY A 14 -3.22 -9.33 -10.65
C GLY A 14 -4.37 -8.34 -10.62
N GLY A 15 -4.70 -7.76 -9.46
CA GLY A 15 -5.82 -6.83 -9.30
C GLY A 15 -6.28 -6.70 -7.86
N TYR A 16 -7.47 -6.09 -7.68
CA TYR A 16 -8.07 -5.85 -6.37
C TYR A 16 -7.31 -4.84 -5.50
N THR A 17 -6.78 -3.79 -6.08
CA THR A 17 -6.05 -2.69 -5.43
C THR A 17 -6.70 -2.20 -4.13
N ALA A 18 -8.04 -2.10 -4.09
CA ALA A 18 -8.78 -1.68 -2.89
C ALA A 18 -8.56 -2.59 -1.67
N ASN A 19 -8.16 -3.86 -1.85
CA ASN A 19 -7.82 -4.73 -0.74
C ASN A 19 -6.47 -4.34 -0.12
N SER A 20 -5.49 -3.98 -0.94
CA SER A 20 -4.19 -3.47 -0.48
C SER A 20 -4.33 -2.09 0.19
N GLU A 21 -5.19 -1.22 -0.37
CA GLU A 21 -5.54 0.06 0.26
C GLU A 21 -6.17 -0.17 1.64
N PHE A 22 -7.09 -1.11 1.75
CA PHE A 22 -7.74 -1.49 3.00
C PHE A 22 -6.71 -1.95 4.04
N GLU A 23 -5.83 -2.88 3.68
CA GLU A 23 -4.80 -3.37 4.60
C GLU A 23 -3.89 -2.23 5.09
N PHE A 24 -3.46 -1.35 4.19
CA PHE A 24 -2.63 -0.20 4.57
C PHE A 24 -3.36 0.82 5.45
N LEU A 25 -4.56 1.24 5.04
CA LEU A 25 -5.28 2.32 5.71
C LEU A 25 -5.82 1.93 7.08
N THR A 26 -6.18 0.65 7.26
CA THR A 26 -6.81 0.17 8.50
C THR A 26 -5.88 -0.62 9.41
N GLY A 27 -4.79 -1.18 8.87
CA GLY A 27 -3.97 -2.15 9.59
C GLY A 27 -4.64 -3.52 9.77
N CYS A 28 -5.83 -3.73 9.20
CA CYS A 28 -6.47 -5.04 9.15
C CYS A 28 -5.84 -5.91 8.07
N THR A 29 -5.96 -7.23 8.17
CA THR A 29 -5.53 -8.13 7.11
C THR A 29 -6.69 -8.71 6.32
N LYS A 30 -6.46 -8.90 5.03
CA LYS A 30 -7.39 -9.61 4.15
C LYS A 30 -7.48 -11.11 4.44
N THR A 31 -6.50 -11.66 5.16
CA THR A 31 -6.41 -13.09 5.53
C THR A 31 -7.69 -13.63 6.17
N PHE A 32 -8.35 -12.83 7.02
CA PHE A 32 -9.56 -13.23 7.76
C PHE A 32 -10.86 -12.83 7.05
N LEU A 33 -10.80 -12.17 5.88
CA LEU A 33 -11.96 -11.59 5.23
C LEU A 33 -12.15 -12.13 3.80
N PRO A 34 -13.31 -12.68 3.45
CA PRO A 34 -13.65 -12.95 2.06
C PRO A 34 -13.95 -11.64 1.29
N GLY A 35 -13.99 -11.72 -0.03
CA GLY A 35 -14.50 -10.66 -0.90
C GLY A 35 -13.68 -9.35 -0.90
N ASN A 36 -14.34 -8.22 -1.07
CA ASN A 36 -13.75 -6.90 -1.12
C ASN A 36 -14.25 -6.03 0.04
N PRO A 37 -13.39 -5.67 1.02
CA PRO A 37 -13.79 -4.90 2.19
C PRO A 37 -14.42 -3.54 1.88
N TYR A 38 -13.96 -2.82 0.86
CA TYR A 38 -14.53 -1.53 0.47
C TYR A 38 -15.99 -1.63 0.02
N LEU A 39 -16.35 -2.76 -0.60
CA LEU A 39 -17.71 -2.98 -1.08
C LEU A 39 -18.62 -3.58 -0.02
N GLN A 40 -18.06 -4.34 0.94
CA GLN A 40 -18.84 -5.25 1.79
C GLN A 40 -18.82 -4.85 3.28
N TYR A 41 -17.76 -4.22 3.79
CA TYR A 41 -17.57 -4.11 5.23
C TYR A 41 -17.41 -2.66 5.73
N ILE A 42 -17.01 -1.70 4.86
CA ILE A 42 -16.89 -0.31 5.26
C ILE A 42 -18.21 0.42 4.93
N ASP A 43 -19.06 0.56 5.91
CA ASP A 43 -20.37 1.23 5.80
C ASP A 43 -20.58 2.34 6.85
N ASP A 44 -19.61 2.53 7.76
CA ASP A 44 -19.58 3.55 8.80
C ASP A 44 -18.15 4.07 9.00
N TYR A 45 -18.00 5.15 9.78
CA TYR A 45 -16.71 5.70 10.14
C TYR A 45 -15.83 4.67 10.85
N LEU A 46 -14.62 4.48 10.33
CA LEU A 46 -13.61 3.60 10.92
C LEU A 46 -12.36 4.41 11.30
N PRO A 47 -11.79 4.20 12.49
CA PRO A 47 -10.43 4.67 12.78
C PRO A 47 -9.47 4.18 11.69
N SER A 48 -8.49 4.96 11.33
CA SER A 48 -7.53 4.61 10.28
C SER A 48 -6.19 5.29 10.53
N VAL A 49 -5.18 4.98 9.74
CA VAL A 49 -3.92 5.75 9.77
C VAL A 49 -4.20 7.24 9.54
N ILE A 50 -5.23 7.58 8.77
CA ILE A 50 -5.63 8.96 8.52
C ILE A 50 -6.16 9.62 9.79
N SER A 51 -7.06 8.96 10.54
CA SER A 51 -7.55 9.49 11.84
C SER A 51 -6.39 9.69 12.84
N ASN A 52 -5.41 8.79 12.83
CA ASN A 52 -4.21 8.92 13.67
C ASN A 52 -3.34 10.11 13.25
N ILE A 53 -3.14 10.34 11.96
CA ILE A 53 -2.42 11.51 11.43
C ILE A 53 -3.20 12.80 11.75
N LYS A 54 -4.51 12.80 11.62
CA LYS A 54 -5.38 13.95 11.96
C LYS A 54 -5.30 14.36 13.43
N SER A 55 -5.00 13.43 14.31
CA SER A 55 -4.84 13.72 15.76
C SER A 55 -3.52 14.40 16.11
N GLN A 56 -2.55 14.46 15.19
CA GLN A 56 -1.23 15.04 15.43
C GLN A 56 -1.30 16.55 15.55
N LYS A 57 -0.39 17.12 16.38
CA LYS A 57 -0.25 18.58 16.49
C LYS A 57 0.18 19.17 15.13
N GLY A 58 -0.47 20.25 14.72
CA GLY A 58 -0.14 20.91 13.46
C GLY A 58 -0.81 20.30 12.24
N TYR A 59 -1.67 19.30 12.41
CA TYR A 59 -2.44 18.73 11.32
C TYR A 59 -3.19 19.80 10.49
N GLY A 60 -3.22 19.62 9.18
CA GLY A 60 -3.91 20.50 8.25
C GLY A 60 -4.98 19.79 7.46
N GLU A 61 -4.62 18.94 6.55
CA GLU A 61 -5.57 18.28 5.64
C GLU A 61 -5.06 16.89 5.23
N ALA A 62 -5.98 15.94 5.05
CA ALA A 62 -5.73 14.65 4.42
C ALA A 62 -6.50 14.55 3.09
N VAL A 63 -5.77 14.32 2.01
CA VAL A 63 -6.31 14.23 0.65
C VAL A 63 -6.03 12.84 0.09
N ALA A 64 -7.10 12.14 -0.35
CA ALA A 64 -6.95 10.97 -1.20
C ALA A 64 -6.86 11.44 -2.67
N VAL A 65 -6.00 10.81 -3.46
CA VAL A 65 -5.85 11.07 -4.89
C VAL A 65 -5.90 9.75 -5.65
N HIS A 66 -6.75 9.66 -6.67
CA HIS A 66 -6.78 8.54 -7.61
C HIS A 66 -7.20 9.04 -8.98
N PRO A 67 -6.28 9.13 -9.95
CA PRO A 67 -6.52 9.71 -11.26
C PRO A 67 -7.37 8.80 -12.16
N TYR A 68 -8.51 8.34 -11.65
CA TYR A 68 -9.46 7.48 -12.31
C TYR A 68 -10.90 7.73 -11.85
N ASN A 69 -11.85 6.91 -12.33
CA ASN A 69 -13.26 7.02 -11.97
C ASN A 69 -13.47 6.92 -10.45
N PRO A 70 -14.08 7.94 -9.81
CA PRO A 70 -14.25 7.99 -8.35
C PRO A 70 -15.16 6.89 -7.78
N SER A 71 -16.05 6.32 -8.59
CA SER A 71 -16.93 5.22 -8.15
C SER A 71 -16.23 3.86 -8.13
N GLY A 72 -15.03 3.75 -8.71
CA GLY A 72 -14.23 2.52 -8.67
C GLY A 72 -14.01 2.05 -7.23
N TYR A 73 -14.41 0.82 -6.91
CA TYR A 73 -14.43 0.24 -5.55
C TYR A 73 -15.17 1.11 -4.51
N ASN A 74 -16.12 1.96 -4.92
CA ASN A 74 -16.83 2.90 -4.05
C ASN A 74 -15.91 3.87 -3.27
N ARG A 75 -14.75 4.25 -3.81
CA ARG A 75 -13.79 5.13 -3.13
C ARG A 75 -14.40 6.46 -2.72
N ASN A 76 -15.28 7.03 -3.55
CA ASN A 76 -16.03 8.25 -3.24
C ASN A 76 -16.88 8.14 -1.95
N ARG A 77 -17.32 6.94 -1.57
CA ARG A 77 -18.02 6.64 -0.31
C ARG A 77 -17.06 6.26 0.81
N VAL A 78 -16.05 5.44 0.51
CA VAL A 78 -15.19 4.82 1.51
C VAL A 78 -14.16 5.80 2.09
N TYR A 79 -13.52 6.63 1.26
CA TYR A 79 -12.50 7.54 1.75
C TYR A 79 -12.99 8.54 2.81
N PRO A 80 -14.17 9.17 2.70
CA PRO A 80 -14.73 9.96 3.79
C PRO A 80 -14.92 9.16 5.09
N LEU A 81 -15.35 7.89 5.00
CA LEU A 81 -15.51 7.02 6.15
C LEU A 81 -14.17 6.63 6.81
N LEU A 82 -13.06 6.67 6.07
CA LEU A 82 -11.68 6.52 6.55
C LEU A 82 -11.01 7.85 6.92
N HIS A 83 -11.82 8.91 7.11
CA HIS A 83 -11.42 10.23 7.60
C HIS A 83 -10.64 11.12 6.62
N PHE A 84 -10.61 10.86 5.33
CA PHE A 84 -10.08 11.82 4.37
C PHE A 84 -10.97 13.07 4.31
N ASP A 85 -10.34 14.24 4.20
CA ASP A 85 -11.04 15.52 4.10
C ASP A 85 -11.48 15.82 2.66
N ARG A 86 -10.70 15.33 1.68
CA ARG A 86 -11.03 15.43 0.24
C ARG A 86 -10.61 14.17 -0.50
N PHE A 87 -11.28 13.93 -1.62
CA PHE A 87 -10.90 12.94 -2.61
C PHE A 87 -10.82 13.61 -3.99
N LEU A 88 -9.66 13.52 -4.64
CA LEU A 88 -9.42 13.99 -6.00
C LEU A 88 -9.41 12.81 -6.97
N SER A 89 -10.21 12.91 -8.02
CA SER A 89 -10.38 11.90 -9.05
C SER A 89 -9.88 12.40 -10.41
N ILE A 90 -10.14 11.66 -11.48
CA ILE A 90 -9.75 12.03 -12.85
C ILE A 90 -10.21 13.45 -13.23
N ASP A 91 -11.37 13.89 -12.74
CA ASP A 91 -11.97 15.19 -13.07
C ASP A 91 -11.19 16.38 -12.47
N ASP A 92 -10.34 16.13 -11.49
CA ASP A 92 -9.51 17.15 -10.84
C ASP A 92 -8.18 17.43 -11.55
N PHE A 93 -7.88 16.69 -12.63
CA PHE A 93 -6.67 16.85 -13.42
C PHE A 93 -6.92 17.68 -14.68
N LYS A 94 -6.24 18.80 -14.81
CA LYS A 94 -6.35 19.69 -15.97
C LYS A 94 -5.22 19.43 -16.96
N ASN A 95 -5.54 18.98 -18.18
CA ASN A 95 -4.58 18.70 -19.25
C ASN A 95 -3.40 17.82 -18.80
N PRO A 96 -3.63 16.67 -18.15
CA PRO A 96 -2.55 15.81 -17.70
C PRO A 96 -1.83 15.17 -18.90
N LEU A 97 -0.57 14.83 -18.72
CA LEU A 97 0.12 13.93 -19.62
C LEU A 97 -0.50 12.53 -19.49
N LEU A 98 -0.91 11.96 -20.62
CA LEU A 98 -1.40 10.59 -20.69
C LEU A 98 -0.31 9.65 -21.21
N ILE A 99 -0.27 8.45 -20.63
CA ILE A 99 0.50 7.31 -21.17
C ILE A 99 -0.49 6.19 -21.39
N ARG A 100 -0.58 5.74 -22.64
CA ARG A 100 -1.73 4.96 -23.10
C ARG A 100 -2.99 5.80 -22.89
N ASP A 101 -4.00 5.29 -22.18
CA ASP A 101 -5.24 6.04 -21.87
C ASP A 101 -5.30 6.48 -20.39
N TYR A 102 -4.19 6.37 -19.64
CA TYR A 102 -4.13 6.68 -18.22
C TYR A 102 -3.32 7.95 -17.94
N ILE A 103 -3.72 8.69 -16.93
CA ILE A 103 -2.93 9.81 -16.42
C ILE A 103 -1.57 9.27 -15.95
N SER A 104 -0.48 9.89 -16.43
CA SER A 104 0.88 9.47 -16.10
C SER A 104 1.18 9.72 -14.62
N ASP A 105 2.06 8.89 -14.05
CA ASP A 105 2.55 9.09 -12.68
C ASP A 105 3.26 10.44 -12.53
N LYS A 106 3.86 10.96 -13.60
CA LYS A 106 4.43 12.30 -13.61
C LYS A 106 3.36 13.37 -13.33
N SER A 107 2.26 13.37 -14.07
CA SER A 107 1.17 14.34 -13.85
C SER A 107 0.48 14.13 -12.50
N ASP A 108 0.40 12.89 -12.03
CA ASP A 108 -0.16 12.56 -10.74
C ASP A 108 0.73 13.11 -9.59
N TYR A 109 2.04 12.94 -9.67
CA TYR A 109 2.96 13.50 -8.68
C TYR A 109 3.11 15.02 -8.77
N GLU A 110 2.96 15.61 -9.94
CA GLU A 110 2.82 17.07 -10.10
C GLU A 110 1.59 17.60 -9.33
N LYS A 111 0.48 16.85 -9.31
CA LYS A 111 -0.70 17.16 -8.49
C LYS A 111 -0.39 17.13 -7.01
N ILE A 112 0.38 16.15 -6.52
CA ILE A 112 0.83 16.10 -5.12
C ILE A 112 1.67 17.33 -4.76
N ILE A 113 2.61 17.72 -5.63
CA ILE A 113 3.44 18.92 -5.45
C ILE A 113 2.56 20.17 -5.42
N ASP A 114 1.53 20.26 -6.27
CA ASP A 114 0.60 21.38 -6.30
C ASP A 114 -0.23 21.47 -5.00
N LEU A 115 -0.73 20.34 -4.51
CA LEU A 115 -1.40 20.28 -3.21
C LEU A 115 -0.48 20.77 -2.08
N TYR A 116 0.79 20.35 -2.07
CA TYR A 116 1.76 20.79 -1.07
C TYR A 116 2.02 22.30 -1.14
N LYS A 117 2.20 22.87 -2.33
CA LYS A 117 2.40 24.31 -2.53
C LYS A 117 1.22 25.15 -2.04
N ASN A 118 0.01 24.62 -2.17
CA ASN A 118 -1.23 25.32 -1.86
C ASN A 118 -1.82 24.96 -0.48
N LYS A 119 -1.11 24.13 0.32
CA LYS A 119 -1.57 23.78 1.68
C LYS A 119 -1.64 25.02 2.57
N LYS A 120 -2.43 24.95 3.63
CA LYS A 120 -2.46 26.01 4.65
C LYS A 120 -1.08 26.19 5.25
N LYS A 121 -0.64 27.46 5.37
CA LYS A 121 0.62 27.81 6.00
C LYS A 121 0.69 27.25 7.43
N ASP A 122 1.85 26.76 7.83
CA ASP A 122 2.15 26.19 9.15
C ASP A 122 1.27 24.97 9.52
N LYS A 123 0.68 24.31 8.51
CA LYS A 123 -0.08 23.08 8.65
C LYS A 123 0.53 21.95 7.84
N SER A 124 0.45 20.73 8.37
CA SER A 124 0.84 19.54 7.63
C SER A 124 -0.17 19.17 6.54
N LEU A 125 0.28 18.45 5.53
CA LEU A 125 -0.54 17.82 4.51
C LEU A 125 -0.25 16.32 4.52
N CYS A 126 -1.31 15.50 4.51
CA CYS A 126 -1.23 14.08 4.26
C CYS A 126 -1.85 13.79 2.89
N VAL A 127 -1.13 13.10 2.03
CA VAL A 127 -1.66 12.64 0.73
C VAL A 127 -1.55 11.12 0.67
N PHE A 128 -2.66 10.46 0.41
CA PHE A 128 -2.71 9.05 0.03
C PHE A 128 -3.02 8.98 -1.46
N ASN A 129 -2.07 8.48 -2.23
CA ASN A 129 -2.17 8.47 -3.69
C ASN A 129 -2.17 7.04 -4.22
N VAL A 130 -3.11 6.74 -5.11
CA VAL A 130 -3.22 5.48 -5.85
C VAL A 130 -3.07 5.78 -7.32
N THR A 131 -1.90 5.49 -7.90
CA THR A 131 -1.60 5.79 -9.30
C THR A 131 -2.39 4.90 -10.27
N MET A 132 -2.41 5.25 -11.56
CA MET A 132 -3.17 4.50 -12.57
C MET A 132 -2.33 4.12 -13.81
N GLN A 133 -1.18 4.76 -14.03
CA GLN A 133 -0.36 4.59 -15.23
C GLN A 133 -0.05 3.13 -15.55
N ASN A 134 0.23 2.31 -14.55
CA ASN A 134 0.67 0.93 -14.72
C ASN A 134 -0.47 -0.10 -14.71
N HIS A 135 -1.73 0.36 -14.66
CA HIS A 135 -2.89 -0.54 -14.68
C HIS A 135 -2.96 -1.36 -15.98
N ASN A 136 -3.35 -2.63 -15.88
CA ASN A 136 -3.62 -3.48 -17.04
C ASN A 136 -4.83 -2.97 -17.86
N PRO A 137 -5.06 -3.45 -19.10
CA PRO A 137 -4.28 -4.44 -19.86
C PRO A 137 -3.00 -3.85 -20.47
N TYR A 138 -2.04 -4.73 -20.82
CA TYR A 138 -0.77 -4.36 -21.49
C TYR A 138 -0.79 -4.74 -22.97
N ASN A 139 -1.92 -4.59 -23.64
CA ASN A 139 -2.14 -4.94 -25.06
C ASN A 139 -2.38 -3.72 -25.94
N PHE A 140 -1.99 -2.55 -25.48
CA PHE A 140 -2.07 -1.31 -26.23
C PHE A 140 -0.97 -1.25 -27.32
N ASP A 141 -1.21 -0.46 -28.34
CA ASP A 141 -0.18 -0.09 -29.32
C ASP A 141 0.80 0.93 -28.70
N TYR A 142 1.56 0.45 -27.74
CA TYR A 142 2.55 1.21 -26.97
C TYR A 142 3.89 0.49 -27.04
N VAL A 143 4.86 1.15 -27.67
CA VAL A 143 6.23 0.65 -27.77
C VAL A 143 7.02 1.12 -26.55
N GLY A 144 7.36 0.17 -25.69
CA GLY A 144 8.18 0.45 -24.51
C GLY A 144 9.67 0.57 -24.83
N ASP A 145 10.38 1.30 -23.98
CA ASP A 145 11.83 1.54 -24.09
C ASP A 145 12.66 0.39 -23.49
N VAL A 146 12.08 -0.38 -22.57
CA VAL A 146 12.74 -1.51 -21.90
C VAL A 146 12.60 -2.77 -22.75
N LYS A 147 13.73 -3.46 -22.94
CA LYS A 147 13.79 -4.75 -23.64
C LYS A 147 14.39 -5.80 -22.70
N VAL A 148 13.80 -6.98 -22.70
CA VAL A 148 14.36 -8.15 -22.01
C VAL A 148 15.30 -8.86 -22.98
N THR A 149 16.56 -9.04 -22.58
CA THR A 149 17.62 -9.60 -23.43
C THR A 149 17.98 -11.04 -23.08
N ASP A 150 17.75 -11.46 -21.82
CA ASP A 150 18.21 -12.75 -21.30
C ASP A 150 17.36 -13.93 -21.81
N PHE A 151 16.09 -13.66 -22.09
CA PHE A 151 15.15 -14.62 -22.69
C PHE A 151 14.00 -13.91 -23.42
N SER A 152 13.36 -14.62 -24.35
CA SER A 152 12.24 -14.07 -25.10
C SER A 152 11.01 -13.90 -24.20
N VAL A 153 10.40 -12.72 -24.22
CA VAL A 153 9.15 -12.40 -23.55
C VAL A 153 8.13 -11.81 -24.52
N SER A 154 6.87 -11.76 -24.10
CA SER A 154 5.82 -11.08 -24.87
C SER A 154 5.99 -9.56 -24.80
N SER A 155 5.43 -8.84 -25.77
CA SER A 155 5.37 -7.37 -25.78
C SER A 155 4.66 -6.81 -24.53
N GLN A 156 3.73 -7.56 -23.94
CA GLN A 156 3.04 -7.17 -22.70
C GLN A 156 4.01 -7.03 -21.52
N VAL A 157 4.97 -7.95 -21.39
CA VAL A 157 6.01 -7.88 -20.36
C VAL A 157 6.90 -6.66 -20.54
N GLU A 158 7.39 -6.43 -21.78
CA GLU A 158 8.23 -5.26 -22.09
C GLU A 158 7.46 -3.95 -21.88
N GLN A 159 6.16 -3.94 -22.22
CA GLN A 159 5.29 -2.79 -21.97
C GLN A 159 5.18 -2.49 -20.47
N TYR A 160 4.90 -3.51 -19.64
CA TYR A 160 4.84 -3.37 -18.18
C TYR A 160 6.17 -2.84 -17.61
N LEU A 161 7.30 -3.45 -17.96
CA LEU A 161 8.62 -3.03 -17.47
C LEU A 161 8.96 -1.59 -17.90
N SER A 162 8.54 -1.18 -19.10
CA SER A 162 8.73 0.20 -19.57
C SER A 162 7.88 1.20 -18.79
N LEU A 163 6.67 0.82 -18.40
CA LEU A 163 5.80 1.63 -17.55
C LEU A 163 6.39 1.76 -16.14
N MET A 164 6.90 0.68 -15.56
CA MET A 164 7.60 0.70 -14.27
C MET A 164 8.81 1.63 -14.29
N ARG A 165 9.58 1.64 -15.38
CA ARG A 165 10.69 2.58 -15.55
C ARG A 165 10.22 4.04 -15.55
N LYS A 166 9.09 4.34 -16.18
CA LYS A 166 8.52 5.70 -16.17
C LYS A 166 8.00 6.10 -14.79
N SER A 167 7.46 5.16 -14.02
CA SER A 167 7.07 5.39 -12.63
C SER A 167 8.29 5.68 -11.75
N ASP A 168 9.40 4.96 -11.94
CA ASP A 168 10.65 5.21 -11.22
C ASP A 168 11.21 6.61 -11.53
N ASP A 169 11.20 7.01 -12.80
CA ASP A 169 11.63 8.35 -13.22
C ASP A 169 10.75 9.44 -12.59
N ALA A 170 9.42 9.26 -12.57
CA ALA A 170 8.48 10.20 -11.94
C ALA A 170 8.68 10.27 -10.42
N LEU A 171 8.86 9.12 -9.75
CA LEU A 171 9.15 9.06 -8.32
C LEU A 171 10.45 9.78 -7.96
N LYS A 172 11.49 9.64 -8.79
CA LYS A 172 12.75 10.35 -8.65
C LYS A 172 12.55 11.87 -8.71
N GLU A 173 11.68 12.36 -9.61
CA GLU A 173 11.35 13.79 -9.68
C GLU A 173 10.64 14.26 -8.40
N LEU A 174 9.66 13.49 -7.89
CA LEU A 174 8.94 13.77 -6.64
C LEU A 174 9.91 13.85 -5.44
N ILE A 175 10.75 12.84 -5.26
CA ILE A 175 11.77 12.81 -4.20
C ILE A 175 12.74 13.99 -4.34
N THR A 176 13.17 14.30 -5.56
CA THR A 176 14.09 15.43 -5.81
C THR A 176 13.46 16.77 -5.43
N TYR A 177 12.15 16.92 -5.63
CA TYR A 177 11.42 18.10 -5.19
C TYR A 177 11.43 18.21 -3.65
N PHE A 178 10.99 17.17 -2.94
CA PHE A 178 10.90 17.20 -1.47
C PHE A 178 12.27 17.18 -0.78
N LYS A 179 13.31 16.68 -1.42
CA LYS A 179 14.69 16.79 -0.92
C LYS A 179 15.17 18.25 -0.77
N LYS A 180 14.57 19.17 -1.52
CA LYS A 180 14.88 20.62 -1.47
C LYS A 180 13.92 21.40 -0.57
N SER A 181 12.94 20.73 0.03
CA SER A 181 11.99 21.38 0.93
C SER A 181 12.62 21.62 2.30
N ASP A 182 12.38 22.81 2.86
CA ASP A 182 12.77 23.15 4.23
C ASP A 182 11.84 22.53 5.28
N GLU A 183 10.65 22.08 4.87
CA GLU A 183 9.71 21.39 5.76
C GLU A 183 9.99 19.89 5.79
N PRO A 184 9.86 19.23 6.97
CA PRO A 184 9.97 17.77 7.06
C PRO A 184 8.96 17.08 6.14
N ALA A 185 9.43 16.16 5.31
CA ALA A 185 8.62 15.35 4.42
C ALA A 185 9.03 13.88 4.52
N ILE A 186 8.05 13.00 4.57
CA ILE A 186 8.23 11.54 4.52
C ILE A 186 7.31 10.97 3.45
N ILE A 187 7.81 10.04 2.66
CA ILE A 187 7.11 9.39 1.55
C ILE A 187 7.24 7.88 1.72
N LEU A 188 6.11 7.18 1.82
CA LEU A 188 6.03 5.74 1.67
C LEU A 188 5.53 5.43 0.26
N VAL A 189 6.26 4.60 -0.47
CA VAL A 189 5.85 4.03 -1.75
C VAL A 189 5.84 2.51 -1.63
N PHE A 190 4.79 1.87 -2.11
CA PHE A 190 4.70 0.41 -2.17
C PHE A 190 3.85 -0.02 -3.37
N GLY A 191 4.12 -1.21 -3.89
CA GLY A 191 3.23 -1.85 -4.86
C GLY A 191 1.94 -2.31 -4.18
N ASP A 192 0.83 -2.25 -4.87
CA ASP A 192 -0.44 -2.78 -4.37
C ASP A 192 -0.55 -4.30 -4.58
N HIS A 193 -0.07 -4.79 -5.72
CA HIS A 193 0.04 -6.20 -6.08
C HIS A 193 0.96 -6.38 -7.28
N GLN A 194 1.39 -7.61 -7.54
CA GLN A 194 2.07 -7.96 -8.78
C GLN A 194 1.08 -7.95 -9.97
N PRO A 195 1.54 -7.65 -11.19
CA PRO A 195 0.71 -7.67 -12.38
C PRO A 195 0.34 -9.09 -12.81
N HIS A 196 -0.81 -9.24 -13.45
CA HIS A 196 -1.11 -10.47 -14.18
C HIS A 196 -0.46 -10.40 -15.57
N LEU A 197 0.70 -11.06 -15.72
CA LEU A 197 1.44 -11.21 -16.97
C LEU A 197 1.26 -12.64 -17.51
N PRO A 198 1.62 -12.92 -18.78
CA PRO A 198 1.51 -14.25 -19.34
C PRO A 198 2.27 -15.32 -18.54
N ASP A 199 1.66 -16.49 -18.35
CA ASP A 199 2.23 -17.62 -17.61
C ASP A 199 3.65 -17.99 -18.09
N SER A 200 3.90 -17.89 -19.40
CA SER A 200 5.23 -18.13 -19.97
C SER A 200 6.34 -17.24 -19.41
N PHE A 201 6.00 -16.05 -18.93
CA PHE A 201 6.94 -15.18 -18.22
C PHE A 201 7.26 -15.72 -16.85
N TYR A 202 6.24 -16.11 -16.09
CA TYR A 202 6.43 -16.71 -14.75
C TYR A 202 7.12 -18.06 -14.82
N GLU A 203 6.82 -18.89 -15.85
CA GLU A 203 7.57 -20.12 -16.10
C GLU A 203 9.06 -19.87 -16.27
N LYS A 204 9.45 -18.79 -16.94
CA LYS A 204 10.87 -18.42 -17.07
C LYS A 204 11.48 -17.95 -15.74
N LEU A 205 10.73 -17.14 -14.98
CA LEU A 205 11.23 -16.63 -13.69
C LEU A 205 11.37 -17.72 -12.63
N PHE A 206 10.40 -18.62 -12.54
CA PHE A 206 10.33 -19.64 -11.47
C PHE A 206 10.90 -20.99 -11.89
N GLY A 207 11.16 -21.20 -13.20
CA GLY A 207 11.61 -22.48 -13.76
C GLY A 207 10.56 -23.59 -13.74
N LYS A 208 9.29 -23.27 -13.52
CA LYS A 208 8.14 -24.19 -13.49
C LYS A 208 6.84 -23.47 -13.84
N ASN A 209 5.86 -24.24 -14.32
CA ASN A 209 4.53 -23.72 -14.68
C ASN A 209 3.81 -23.19 -13.41
N PRO A 210 3.10 -22.03 -13.45
CA PRO A 210 2.35 -21.47 -12.33
C PRO A 210 1.35 -22.44 -11.67
N VAL A 211 0.77 -23.37 -12.42
CA VAL A 211 -0.12 -24.42 -11.84
C VAL A 211 0.62 -25.39 -10.90
N GLN A 212 1.95 -25.41 -10.91
CA GLN A 212 2.81 -26.24 -10.07
C GLN A 212 3.41 -25.46 -8.90
N PHE A 213 3.03 -24.20 -8.72
CA PHE A 213 3.55 -23.37 -7.64
C PHE A 213 3.23 -23.98 -6.28
N SER A 214 4.27 -24.10 -5.47
CA SER A 214 4.16 -24.37 -4.04
C SER A 214 3.61 -23.13 -3.32
N ARG A 215 3.24 -23.26 -2.04
CA ARG A 215 2.89 -22.09 -1.22
C ARG A 215 4.03 -21.06 -1.20
N GLU A 216 5.28 -21.50 -1.10
CA GLU A 216 6.44 -20.60 -1.12
C GLU A 216 6.56 -19.84 -2.45
N ASP A 217 6.29 -20.49 -3.58
CA ASP A 217 6.27 -19.81 -4.89
C ASP A 217 5.14 -18.78 -4.96
N SER A 218 3.95 -19.14 -4.45
CA SER A 218 2.82 -18.21 -4.39
C SER A 218 3.11 -17.02 -3.46
N MET A 219 3.80 -17.21 -2.34
CA MET A 219 4.27 -16.10 -1.50
C MET A 219 5.21 -15.18 -2.29
N LYS A 220 6.16 -15.73 -3.05
CA LYS A 220 7.07 -14.93 -3.92
C LYS A 220 6.31 -14.19 -5.01
N GLU A 221 5.26 -14.77 -5.58
CA GLU A 221 4.39 -14.16 -6.58
C GLU A 221 3.61 -12.94 -6.02
N HIS A 222 3.35 -12.93 -4.71
CA HIS A 222 2.65 -11.83 -4.03
C HIS A 222 3.58 -10.77 -3.44
N LEU A 223 4.90 -10.95 -3.58
CA LEU A 223 5.89 -10.06 -2.98
C LEU A 223 6.03 -8.76 -3.79
N ILE A 224 5.85 -7.64 -3.13
CA ILE A 224 5.92 -6.29 -3.71
C ILE A 224 7.03 -5.47 -3.06
N PRO A 225 7.71 -4.57 -3.78
CA PRO A 225 8.68 -3.67 -3.18
C PRO A 225 7.99 -2.55 -2.39
N PHE A 226 8.66 -2.06 -1.34
CA PHE A 226 8.31 -0.82 -0.68
C PHE A 226 9.53 0.00 -0.31
N MET A 227 9.33 1.31 -0.13
CA MET A 227 10.35 2.25 0.34
C MET A 227 9.70 3.35 1.19
N ILE A 228 10.30 3.64 2.34
CA ILE A 228 10.03 4.85 3.12
C ILE A 228 11.26 5.75 2.95
N TRP A 229 11.05 6.95 2.43
CA TRP A 229 12.06 7.97 2.28
C TRP A 229 11.65 9.24 3.04
N ALA A 230 12.61 9.91 3.66
CA ALA A 230 12.37 11.21 4.28
C ALA A 230 13.49 12.21 3.90
N ASN A 231 13.20 13.50 3.95
CA ASN A 231 14.25 14.53 3.82
C ASN A 231 14.98 14.84 5.14
N TYR A 232 14.70 14.03 6.17
CA TYR A 232 15.37 14.05 7.47
C TYR A 232 15.83 12.63 7.86
N ASP A 233 16.56 12.51 8.96
CA ASP A 233 17.09 11.21 9.40
C ASP A 233 15.99 10.33 10.01
N ILE A 234 15.70 9.21 9.38
CA ILE A 234 14.80 8.15 9.84
C ILE A 234 15.53 6.81 10.07
N GLY A 235 16.86 6.84 10.03
CA GLY A 235 17.71 5.66 9.97
C GLY A 235 17.84 5.13 8.54
N GLU A 236 18.53 4.01 8.42
CA GLU A 236 18.70 3.25 7.18
C GLU A 236 18.50 1.77 7.51
N GLU A 237 17.54 1.15 6.83
CA GLU A 237 17.15 -0.23 7.12
C GLU A 237 16.74 -0.94 5.84
N ASN A 238 17.11 -2.22 5.75
CA ASN A 238 16.61 -3.12 4.73
C ASN A 238 15.73 -4.18 5.39
N ILE A 239 14.43 -4.08 5.21
CA ILE A 239 13.44 -5.02 5.72
C ILE A 239 13.27 -6.12 4.69
N GLU A 240 13.80 -7.29 4.97
CA GLU A 240 13.76 -8.40 4.05
C GLU A 240 12.33 -8.79 3.69
N ARG A 241 11.44 -8.76 4.70
CA ARG A 241 10.03 -9.15 4.53
C ARG A 241 9.12 -8.47 5.54
N THR A 242 7.98 -7.98 5.05
CA THR A 242 6.84 -7.50 5.85
C THR A 242 5.54 -7.79 5.11
N SER A 243 4.43 -7.22 5.52
CA SER A 243 3.15 -7.23 4.78
C SER A 243 2.44 -5.88 4.86
N ILE A 244 1.51 -5.63 3.93
CA ILE A 244 0.91 -4.30 3.74
C ILE A 244 0.20 -3.79 5.01
N ASN A 245 -0.44 -4.67 5.78
CA ASN A 245 -1.15 -4.32 7.02
C ASN A 245 -0.23 -3.71 8.11
N TYR A 246 1.09 -3.92 8.05
CA TYR A 246 2.05 -3.31 8.99
C TYR A 246 2.63 -1.98 8.50
N LEU A 247 2.56 -1.70 7.19
CA LEU A 247 3.27 -0.55 6.59
C LEU A 247 2.83 0.80 7.17
N SER A 248 1.55 0.97 7.52
CA SER A 248 1.07 2.21 8.13
C SER A 248 1.66 2.42 9.52
N SER A 249 1.76 1.37 10.34
CA SER A 249 2.37 1.45 11.67
C SER A 249 3.88 1.70 11.59
N LEU A 250 4.58 1.06 10.66
CA LEU A 250 6.00 1.33 10.35
C LEU A 250 6.21 2.78 9.90
N LEU A 251 5.33 3.31 9.04
CA LEU A 251 5.38 4.71 8.61
C LEU A 251 5.23 5.68 9.79
N LEU A 252 4.25 5.45 10.68
CA LEU A 252 4.03 6.29 11.86
C LEU A 252 5.24 6.26 12.80
N GLU A 253 5.85 5.09 13.01
CA GLU A 253 7.07 4.92 13.82
C GLU A 253 8.23 5.71 13.22
N LYS A 254 8.55 5.51 11.93
CA LYS A 254 9.66 6.20 11.24
C LYS A 254 9.43 7.72 11.14
N ALA A 255 8.17 8.15 11.07
CA ALA A 255 7.82 9.57 11.10
C ALA A 255 7.90 10.20 12.51
N GLY A 256 8.10 9.40 13.57
CA GLY A 256 8.07 9.87 14.96
C GLY A 256 6.71 10.39 15.40
N LEU A 257 5.61 9.89 14.80
CA LEU A 257 4.25 10.30 15.11
C LEU A 257 3.67 9.49 16.27
N LYS A 258 2.72 10.07 17.01
CA LYS A 258 1.96 9.34 18.01
C LYS A 258 1.17 8.22 17.35
N MET A 259 1.16 7.06 18.00
CA MET A 259 0.46 5.87 17.55
C MET A 259 -0.68 5.48 18.52
N SER A 260 -1.74 4.90 17.98
CA SER A 260 -2.78 4.25 18.79
C SER A 260 -2.25 2.97 19.45
N ASP A 261 -2.99 2.42 20.40
CA ASP A 261 -2.65 1.11 20.99
C ASP A 261 -2.64 0.01 19.94
N TYR A 262 -3.56 0.10 18.98
CA TYR A 262 -3.64 -0.85 17.88
C TYR A 262 -2.40 -0.79 16.96
N ASN A 263 -1.90 0.39 16.61
CA ASN A 263 -0.65 0.48 15.84
C ASN A 263 0.54 -0.11 16.61
N ARG A 264 0.62 0.10 17.94
CA ARG A 264 1.66 -0.52 18.76
C ARG A 264 1.51 -2.05 18.82
N TYR A 265 0.28 -2.55 18.98
CA TYR A 265 0.00 -3.98 18.88
C TYR A 265 0.46 -4.58 17.55
N LEU A 266 0.17 -3.92 16.42
CA LEU A 266 0.63 -4.38 15.11
C LEU A 266 2.16 -4.46 15.01
N LEU A 267 2.90 -3.50 15.59
CA LEU A 267 4.36 -3.55 15.62
C LEU A 267 4.89 -4.66 16.54
N GLU A 268 4.20 -5.00 17.63
CA GLU A 268 4.57 -6.16 18.46
C GLU A 268 4.26 -7.48 17.73
N LEU A 269 3.12 -7.57 17.05
CA LEU A 269 2.78 -8.72 16.21
C LEU A 269 3.79 -8.91 15.08
N TYR A 270 4.20 -7.82 14.43
CA TYR A 270 5.22 -7.81 13.38
C TYR A 270 6.54 -8.44 13.82
N LYS A 271 6.97 -8.27 15.06
CA LYS A 271 8.21 -8.88 15.59
C LYS A 271 8.16 -10.41 15.62
N GLU A 272 6.98 -10.99 15.74
CA GLU A 272 6.78 -12.44 15.81
C GLU A 272 6.30 -13.03 14.48
N ILE A 273 5.45 -12.30 13.76
CA ILE A 273 4.86 -12.64 12.46
C ILE A 273 5.14 -11.47 11.49
N PRO A 274 6.36 -11.35 10.97
CA PRO A 274 6.75 -10.19 10.14
C PRO A 274 5.99 -10.10 8.82
N SER A 275 5.40 -11.18 8.34
CA SER A 275 4.67 -11.19 7.07
C SER A 275 3.44 -12.08 7.18
N LEU A 276 2.29 -11.54 6.84
CA LEU A 276 0.99 -12.21 6.86
C LEU A 276 0.19 -11.81 5.62
N SER A 277 -0.26 -12.78 4.85
CA SER A 277 -1.12 -12.60 3.68
C SER A 277 -2.18 -13.69 3.61
N ALA A 278 -3.11 -13.60 2.67
CA ALA A 278 -4.12 -14.63 2.44
C ALA A 278 -3.53 -16.01 2.04
N THR A 279 -2.28 -16.05 1.58
CA THR A 279 -1.58 -17.27 1.14
C THR A 279 -0.90 -18.02 2.28
N GLY A 280 -0.44 -17.31 3.31
CA GLY A 280 0.31 -17.85 4.44
C GLY A 280 0.99 -16.74 5.24
N PHE A 281 1.79 -17.13 6.24
CA PHE A 281 2.59 -16.19 7.01
C PHE A 281 4.00 -16.73 7.25
N TYR A 282 4.94 -15.82 7.44
CA TYR A 282 6.28 -16.16 7.91
C TYR A 282 6.43 -15.75 9.38
N ASP A 283 7.02 -16.64 10.17
CA ASP A 283 7.40 -16.33 11.52
C ASP A 283 8.75 -15.55 11.57
N LYS A 284 9.13 -15.09 12.73
CA LYS A 284 10.39 -14.34 12.98
C LYS A 284 11.66 -15.12 12.64
N ASN A 285 11.59 -16.43 12.49
CA ASN A 285 12.71 -17.29 12.11
C ASN A 285 12.74 -17.56 10.59
N GLY A 286 11.81 -16.95 9.83
CA GLY A 286 11.67 -17.14 8.39
C GLY A 286 11.03 -18.47 7.99
N VAL A 287 10.31 -19.13 8.90
CA VAL A 287 9.56 -20.37 8.60
C VAL A 287 8.19 -19.99 8.04
N LEU A 288 7.83 -20.60 6.91
CA LEU A 288 6.51 -20.42 6.29
C LEU A 288 5.47 -21.35 6.92
N HIS A 289 4.36 -20.78 7.33
CA HIS A 289 3.21 -21.43 7.96
C HIS A 289 1.94 -21.30 7.14
N ASP A 290 0.99 -22.20 7.40
CA ASP A 290 -0.37 -22.10 6.87
C ASP A 290 -1.24 -21.23 7.80
N ASN A 291 -2.05 -20.34 7.23
CA ASN A 291 -3.03 -19.55 7.99
C ASN A 291 -4.10 -20.42 8.71
N LYS A 292 -4.22 -21.69 8.32
CA LYS A 292 -5.16 -22.66 8.91
C LYS A 292 -4.58 -23.44 10.08
N GLU A 293 -3.35 -23.15 10.49
CA GLU A 293 -2.80 -23.74 11.73
C GLU A 293 -3.71 -23.37 12.90
N SER A 294 -4.23 -24.39 13.59
CA SER A 294 -5.23 -24.21 14.65
C SER A 294 -4.67 -24.37 16.06
N THR A 295 -3.38 -24.66 16.21
CA THR A 295 -2.74 -24.92 17.50
C THR A 295 -1.35 -24.26 17.56
N GLY A 296 -0.89 -23.95 18.78
CA GLY A 296 0.42 -23.38 19.04
C GLY A 296 0.40 -21.85 19.10
N LYS A 297 1.56 -21.29 19.43
CA LYS A 297 1.75 -19.86 19.70
C LYS A 297 1.22 -18.97 18.58
N TYR A 298 1.55 -19.27 17.34
CA TYR A 298 1.18 -18.42 16.20
C TYR A 298 -0.32 -18.49 15.90
N ALA A 299 -0.95 -19.65 16.06
CA ALA A 299 -2.39 -19.80 15.93
C ALA A 299 -3.15 -18.96 16.97
N GLU A 300 -2.65 -18.90 18.22
CA GLU A 300 -3.22 -18.05 19.27
C GLU A 300 -3.07 -16.56 18.93
N MET A 301 -1.90 -16.13 18.44
CA MET A 301 -1.64 -14.75 18.02
C MET A 301 -2.52 -14.33 16.83
N LEU A 302 -2.68 -15.19 15.83
CA LEU A 302 -3.56 -14.92 14.69
C LEU A 302 -5.03 -14.85 15.11
N LYS A 303 -5.47 -15.71 16.02
CA LYS A 303 -6.83 -15.67 16.59
C LYS A 303 -7.08 -14.39 17.38
N GLU A 304 -6.10 -13.92 18.16
CA GLU A 304 -6.18 -12.63 18.86
C GLU A 304 -6.31 -11.48 17.86
N TYR A 305 -5.49 -11.47 16.80
CA TYR A 305 -5.57 -10.47 15.75
C TYR A 305 -6.92 -10.49 15.03
N GLU A 306 -7.45 -11.68 14.71
CA GLU A 306 -8.77 -11.84 14.11
C GLU A 306 -9.88 -11.28 15.01
N MET A 307 -9.81 -11.52 16.32
CA MET A 307 -10.77 -10.98 17.30
C MET A 307 -10.70 -9.45 17.38
N ILE A 308 -9.50 -8.88 17.39
CA ILE A 308 -9.28 -7.43 17.36
C ILE A 308 -9.86 -6.84 16.07
N GLN A 309 -9.59 -7.47 14.93
CA GLN A 309 -10.13 -7.05 13.64
C GLN A 309 -11.67 -7.17 13.59
N TYR A 310 -12.24 -8.20 14.21
CA TYR A 310 -13.69 -8.34 14.33
C TYR A 310 -14.30 -7.19 15.13
N ASN A 311 -13.74 -6.87 16.30
CA ASN A 311 -14.20 -5.71 17.08
C ASN A 311 -14.07 -4.40 16.29
N TYR A 312 -12.98 -4.23 15.56
CA TYR A 312 -12.74 -3.04 14.75
C TYR A 312 -13.78 -2.86 13.63
N LEU A 313 -14.12 -3.94 12.90
CA LEU A 313 -14.94 -3.85 11.70
C LEU A 313 -16.43 -4.06 11.97
N PHE A 314 -16.79 -4.98 12.87
CA PHE A 314 -18.14 -5.52 12.97
C PHE A 314 -18.86 -5.21 14.27
N ASP A 315 -18.14 -4.94 15.34
CA ASP A 315 -18.74 -4.70 16.66
C ASP A 315 -18.97 -3.19 16.89
N LYS A 316 -19.78 -2.58 16.03
CA LYS A 316 -19.99 -1.12 15.96
C LYS A 316 -20.43 -0.52 17.29
N ASP A 317 -21.30 -1.21 18.02
CA ASP A 317 -21.87 -0.72 19.30
C ASP A 317 -20.89 -0.82 20.46
N ASN A 318 -19.92 -1.78 20.39
CA ASN A 318 -18.93 -2.03 21.43
C ASN A 318 -17.48 -1.88 20.91
N ARG A 319 -17.29 -1.21 19.80
CA ARG A 319 -15.95 -0.98 19.27
C ARG A 319 -15.12 -0.18 20.25
N LEU A 320 -13.94 -0.69 20.56
CA LEU A 320 -13.03 -0.11 21.54
C LEU A 320 -12.24 1.07 20.93
N ASP A 321 -12.94 2.10 20.47
CA ASP A 321 -12.42 3.25 19.71
C ASP A 321 -11.21 3.93 20.36
N LYS A 322 -11.13 3.94 21.70
CA LYS A 322 -9.99 4.48 22.43
C LYS A 322 -8.66 3.78 22.11
N HIS A 323 -8.69 2.51 21.72
CA HIS A 323 -7.50 1.75 21.36
C HIS A 323 -7.12 1.87 19.89
N TYR A 324 -8.07 2.24 19.04
CA TYR A 324 -7.84 2.43 17.59
C TYR A 324 -7.46 3.87 17.25
N ASN A 325 -7.71 4.83 18.12
CA ASN A 325 -7.39 6.24 17.93
C ASN A 325 -6.25 6.67 18.86
N VAL A 326 -5.49 7.68 18.42
CA VAL A 326 -4.47 8.32 19.26
C VAL A 326 -5.16 9.10 20.37
N MET A 327 -4.84 8.79 21.61
CA MET A 327 -5.33 9.54 22.77
C MET A 327 -4.78 10.98 22.76
N LYS A 328 -5.66 11.96 23.00
CA LYS A 328 -5.31 13.39 23.06
C LYS A 328 -4.47 13.73 24.28
#